data_85826847f1c9dddb438f6a8b81e6e89e
#
_entry.id   85826847f1c9dddb438f6a8b81e6e89e
#
_cell.length_a   1.000
_cell.length_b   1.000
_cell.length_c   1.000
_cell.angle_alpha   90.00
_cell.angle_beta   90.00
_cell.angle_gamma   90.00
#
_symmetry.space_group_name_H-M   'P 1'
#
loop_
_entity.id
_entity.type
_entity.pdbx_description
1 polymer ?
#
loop_
_entity_poly.entity_id
_entity_poly.type
_entity_poly.pdbx_seq_one_letter_code
_entity_poly.pdbx_strand_id
1 'polypeptide(L)'
;MKPKIGCRSWTFYRGALLVLSVIYAPAVLAQSDGGWQKKWDQTLAQAKREGKVVVLGPPGDQIREAITKSFAKAFPDITIEFSGARGGELATRVKAERDAGIYSVDVVINGTSTANSYFKPMKALDPIEPALILPEVLDPKNWRDNRLEFSDRSTKLDLVFTTQNNVPLIYNPAQVKADEVDELMDLLNPKWKGKIAVQDPIPSGTGNGVFRWVWHVMGPEKAQDFYRKIRAQAAAVDRDQRRQIEWVAQGKYPLNLGPGTIMYQLEKRGLKFGVVPHFKDYGAYLTPGFGSVMFVNRAPHPNAGKVFMNWLLTKEGQTVFSKGMGYVSRRLDVPTDHVPSYWVPKDTVKYWAGYYEEDATMSSEQEKFLKSVFGR
;
A
#
# COMPACT_ATOMS: atom_id res chain seq x y z
N MET A 1 -5.52 -60.08 70.05
CA MET A 1 -4.76 -61.32 69.93
C MET A 1 -3.82 -61.24 68.75
N LYS A 2 -2.54 -61.15 69.00
CA LYS A 2 -1.48 -61.37 67.99
C LYS A 2 -1.26 -62.86 67.89
N PRO A 3 -0.81 -63.30 66.72
CA PRO A 3 0.54 -63.85 66.75
C PRO A 3 1.44 -63.43 65.57
N LYS A 4 2.66 -63.62 65.86
CA LYS A 4 3.95 -63.40 65.24
C LYS A 4 4.28 -64.41 64.16
N ILE A 5 5.40 -64.10 63.45
CA ILE A 5 6.45 -64.98 62.88
C ILE A 5 6.33 -65.05 61.35
N GLY A 6 7.36 -64.86 60.53
CA GLY A 6 8.73 -65.21 60.64
C GLY A 6 9.57 -64.67 59.42
N CYS A 7 10.79 -64.42 59.81
CA CYS A 7 11.86 -63.97 58.94
C CYS A 7 12.36 -65.10 58.07
N ARG A 8 12.48 -64.88 56.75
CA ARG A 8 13.32 -65.72 55.88
C ARG A 8 14.10 -64.79 54.94
N SER A 9 15.39 -64.74 55.17
CA SER A 9 16.42 -64.16 54.35
C SER A 9 16.48 -64.76 52.97
N TRP A 10 16.40 -63.96 51.92
CA TRP A 10 16.78 -64.36 50.57
C TRP A 10 17.80 -63.36 50.03
N THR A 11 18.89 -63.95 49.54
CA THR A 11 20.09 -63.36 48.97
C THR A 11 19.81 -62.73 47.68
N PHE A 12 20.12 -61.44 47.55
CA PHE A 12 19.98 -60.73 46.28
C PHE A 12 21.22 -60.94 45.38
N TYR A 13 21.03 -61.54 44.25
CA TYR A 13 21.97 -61.48 43.11
C TYR A 13 21.85 -60.06 42.46
N ARG A 14 22.94 -59.31 42.44
CA ARG A 14 23.07 -58.06 41.69
C ARG A 14 23.34 -58.42 40.23
N GLY A 15 22.32 -58.40 39.39
CA GLY A 15 22.44 -58.36 37.95
C GLY A 15 22.47 -56.90 37.51
N ALA A 16 23.62 -56.44 37.03
CA ALA A 16 23.72 -55.10 36.41
C ALA A 16 23.09 -55.13 35.02
N LEU A 17 21.90 -54.56 34.84
CA LEU A 17 21.33 -54.23 33.55
C LEU A 17 21.94 -52.90 33.05
N LEU A 18 22.82 -53.01 32.04
CA LEU A 18 23.24 -51.86 31.23
C LEU A 18 22.05 -51.44 30.31
N VAL A 19 21.34 -50.39 30.70
CA VAL A 19 20.37 -49.74 29.85
C VAL A 19 21.15 -48.83 28.89
N LEU A 20 21.33 -49.28 27.64
CA LEU A 20 21.78 -48.40 26.54
C LEU A 20 20.63 -47.43 26.22
N SER A 21 20.74 -46.21 26.74
CA SER A 21 19.89 -45.11 26.32
C SER A 21 20.31 -44.66 24.94
N VAL A 22 19.62 -45.13 23.93
CA VAL A 22 19.70 -44.55 22.56
C VAL A 22 19.07 -43.18 22.62
N ILE A 23 19.89 -42.14 22.69
CA ILE A 23 19.45 -40.74 22.53
C ILE A 23 19.07 -40.58 21.06
N TYR A 24 17.78 -40.69 20.77
CA TYR A 24 17.22 -40.18 19.53
C TYR A 24 17.30 -38.64 19.60
N ALA A 25 18.36 -38.07 19.03
CA ALA A 25 18.35 -36.66 18.67
C ALA A 25 17.33 -36.52 17.53
N PRO A 26 16.32 -35.67 17.66
CA PRO A 26 15.50 -35.32 16.50
C PRO A 26 16.43 -34.65 15.50
N ALA A 27 16.68 -35.28 14.36
CA ALA A 27 17.24 -34.61 13.22
C ALA A 27 16.23 -33.50 12.83
N VAL A 28 16.50 -32.27 13.28
CA VAL A 28 15.89 -31.08 12.71
C VAL A 28 16.39 -31.10 11.26
N LEU A 29 15.52 -31.57 10.37
CA LEU A 29 15.68 -31.43 8.95
C LEU A 29 15.77 -29.93 8.71
N ALA A 30 17.00 -29.42 8.60
CA ALA A 30 17.26 -28.14 7.94
C ALA A 30 16.63 -28.31 6.55
N GLN A 31 15.48 -27.68 6.35
CA GLN A 31 14.83 -27.58 5.04
C GLN A 31 15.90 -26.94 4.14
N SER A 32 16.30 -27.69 3.13
CA SER A 32 17.39 -27.35 2.23
C SER A 32 17.13 -26.00 1.58
N ASP A 33 17.95 -25.00 1.94
CA ASP A 33 18.01 -23.65 1.35
C ASP A 33 18.30 -23.65 -0.18
N GLY A 34 18.52 -24.80 -0.79
CA GLY A 34 18.88 -24.95 -2.21
C GLY A 34 17.74 -24.85 -3.23
N GLY A 35 16.49 -24.93 -2.82
CA GLY A 35 15.35 -24.98 -3.76
C GLY A 35 15.06 -23.63 -4.43
N TRP A 36 15.08 -22.56 -3.68
CA TRP A 36 14.83 -21.20 -4.21
C TRP A 36 15.96 -20.73 -5.12
N GLN A 37 17.22 -21.04 -4.79
CA GLN A 37 18.39 -20.64 -5.58
C GLN A 37 18.31 -21.24 -6.98
N LYS A 38 18.06 -22.56 -7.08
CA LYS A 38 17.87 -23.21 -8.37
C LYS A 38 16.73 -22.60 -9.19
N LYS A 39 15.60 -22.32 -8.54
CA LYS A 39 14.44 -21.67 -9.18
C LYS A 39 14.81 -20.26 -9.66
N TRP A 40 15.56 -19.50 -8.86
CA TRP A 40 16.02 -18.16 -9.21
C TRP A 40 16.97 -18.20 -10.40
N ASP A 41 18.00 -19.04 -10.36
CA ASP A 41 18.99 -19.15 -11.43
C ASP A 41 18.35 -19.57 -12.76
N GLN A 42 17.40 -20.49 -12.72
CA GLN A 42 16.62 -20.90 -13.89
C GLN A 42 15.79 -19.73 -14.43
N THR A 43 15.08 -19.02 -13.55
CA THR A 43 14.25 -17.86 -13.93
C THR A 43 15.12 -16.75 -14.54
N LEU A 44 16.26 -16.45 -13.91
CA LEU A 44 17.19 -15.43 -14.41
C LEU A 44 17.81 -15.82 -15.75
N ALA A 45 18.19 -17.08 -15.94
CA ALA A 45 18.71 -17.55 -17.21
C ALA A 45 17.66 -17.46 -18.35
N GLN A 46 16.39 -17.71 -18.07
CA GLN A 46 15.31 -17.51 -19.04
C GLN A 46 15.04 -16.01 -19.29
N ALA A 47 15.02 -15.20 -18.25
CA ALA A 47 14.85 -13.75 -18.36
C ALA A 47 15.93 -13.11 -19.24
N LYS A 48 17.19 -13.55 -19.12
CA LYS A 48 18.28 -13.11 -20.00
C LYS A 48 18.05 -13.51 -21.46
N ARG A 49 17.45 -14.66 -21.74
CA ARG A 49 17.08 -15.09 -23.10
C ARG A 49 15.93 -14.26 -23.66
N GLU A 50 14.95 -13.90 -22.80
CA GLU A 50 13.85 -12.99 -23.16
C GLU A 50 14.40 -11.57 -23.47
N GLY A 51 15.49 -11.16 -22.83
CA GLY A 51 16.30 -9.97 -23.12
C GLY A 51 15.67 -8.65 -22.72
N LYS A 52 14.39 -8.63 -22.33
CA LYS A 52 13.71 -7.40 -21.89
C LYS A 52 12.54 -7.65 -20.97
N VAL A 53 12.12 -6.58 -20.26
CA VAL A 53 10.88 -6.51 -19.50
C VAL A 53 10.14 -5.22 -19.82
N VAL A 54 8.83 -5.30 -20.03
CA VAL A 54 7.95 -4.15 -20.30
C VAL A 54 7.12 -3.85 -19.07
N VAL A 55 7.35 -2.67 -18.49
CA VAL A 55 6.72 -2.21 -17.25
C VAL A 55 5.87 -0.98 -17.50
N LEU A 56 4.60 -1.04 -17.16
CA LEU A 56 3.75 0.13 -17.06
C LEU A 56 3.77 0.62 -15.59
N GLY A 57 4.10 1.88 -15.38
CA GLY A 57 4.30 2.42 -14.04
C GLY A 57 3.62 3.76 -13.78
N PRO A 58 3.85 4.35 -12.59
CA PRO A 58 3.38 5.69 -12.28
C PRO A 58 3.99 6.74 -13.20
N PRO A 59 3.29 7.86 -13.43
CA PRO A 59 3.83 8.98 -14.19
C PRO A 59 4.96 9.69 -13.43
N GLY A 60 5.91 10.25 -14.16
CA GLY A 60 7.01 11.05 -13.61
C GLY A 60 8.37 10.59 -14.09
N ASP A 61 9.21 11.55 -14.47
CA ASP A 61 10.55 11.26 -15.00
C ASP A 61 11.47 10.72 -13.90
N GLN A 62 11.38 11.27 -12.69
CA GLN A 62 12.22 10.87 -11.56
C GLN A 62 12.07 9.38 -11.23
N ILE A 63 10.85 8.89 -11.12
CA ILE A 63 10.62 7.47 -10.83
C ILE A 63 11.01 6.57 -12.00
N ARG A 64 10.71 7.00 -13.24
CA ARG A 64 11.12 6.26 -14.45
C ARG A 64 12.64 6.09 -14.50
N GLU A 65 13.38 7.18 -14.33
CA GLU A 65 14.84 7.14 -14.34
C GLU A 65 15.41 6.32 -13.17
N ALA A 66 14.88 6.47 -11.96
CA ALA A 66 15.33 5.74 -10.79
C ALA A 66 15.18 4.21 -11.00
N ILE A 67 14.02 3.77 -11.46
CA ILE A 67 13.74 2.35 -11.71
C ILE A 67 14.62 1.82 -12.86
N THR A 68 14.64 2.53 -14.01
CA THR A 68 15.35 2.03 -15.19
C THR A 68 16.86 1.95 -14.96
N LYS A 69 17.46 2.98 -14.36
CA LYS A 69 18.90 2.97 -14.07
C LYS A 69 19.29 1.90 -13.06
N SER A 70 18.50 1.75 -11.98
CA SER A 70 18.84 0.79 -10.92
C SER A 70 18.62 -0.65 -11.35
N PHE A 71 17.53 -0.93 -12.08
CA PHE A 71 17.28 -2.27 -12.63
C PHE A 71 18.33 -2.66 -13.67
N ALA A 72 18.67 -1.78 -14.61
CA ALA A 72 19.71 -2.03 -15.61
C ALA A 72 21.08 -2.26 -14.99
N LYS A 73 21.38 -1.59 -13.87
CA LYS A 73 22.62 -1.86 -13.11
C LYS A 73 22.62 -3.24 -12.48
N ALA A 74 21.48 -3.68 -11.91
CA ALA A 74 21.36 -4.99 -11.28
C ALA A 74 21.30 -6.14 -12.31
N PHE A 75 20.70 -5.90 -13.47
CA PHE A 75 20.47 -6.92 -14.51
C PHE A 75 20.81 -6.36 -15.90
N PRO A 76 22.11 -6.19 -16.22
CA PRO A 76 22.54 -5.54 -17.47
C PRO A 76 22.15 -6.31 -18.74
N ASP A 77 21.85 -7.59 -18.62
CA ASP A 77 21.41 -8.45 -19.75
C ASP A 77 19.89 -8.37 -20.01
N ILE A 78 19.15 -7.57 -19.24
CA ILE A 78 17.69 -7.45 -19.36
C ILE A 78 17.34 -5.97 -19.55
N THR A 79 16.95 -5.59 -20.76
CA THR A 79 16.50 -4.22 -21.06
C THR A 79 15.15 -3.96 -20.40
N ILE A 80 14.99 -2.82 -19.72
CA ILE A 80 13.71 -2.39 -19.18
C ILE A 80 13.07 -1.32 -20.05
N GLU A 81 11.86 -1.58 -20.55
CA GLU A 81 10.99 -0.61 -21.22
C GLU A 81 9.96 -0.11 -20.21
N PHE A 82 10.13 1.11 -19.69
CA PHE A 82 9.24 1.69 -18.69
C PHE A 82 8.39 2.82 -19.28
N SER A 83 7.07 2.67 -19.22
CA SER A 83 6.10 3.70 -19.63
C SER A 83 5.24 4.11 -18.44
N GLY A 84 5.23 5.42 -18.13
CA GLY A 84 4.49 5.96 -16.99
C GLY A 84 3.24 6.70 -17.40
N ALA A 85 2.08 6.32 -16.81
CA ALA A 85 0.81 7.04 -16.96
C ALA A 85 -0.14 6.77 -15.81
N ARG A 86 -1.28 7.45 -15.77
CA ARG A 86 -2.35 7.20 -14.79
C ARG A 86 -3.07 5.89 -15.10
N GLY A 87 -3.61 5.24 -14.06
CA GLY A 87 -4.18 3.91 -14.16
C GLY A 87 -5.26 3.74 -15.23
N GLY A 88 -6.14 4.72 -15.41
CA GLY A 88 -7.17 4.68 -16.47
C GLY A 88 -6.59 4.74 -17.88
N GLU A 89 -5.52 5.51 -18.11
CA GLU A 89 -4.82 5.60 -19.39
C GLU A 89 -4.12 4.28 -19.72
N LEU A 90 -3.40 3.71 -18.72
CA LEU A 90 -2.75 2.41 -18.86
C LEU A 90 -3.77 1.30 -19.16
N ALA A 91 -4.89 1.30 -18.44
CA ALA A 91 -5.93 0.31 -18.63
C ALA A 91 -6.59 0.40 -20.03
N THR A 92 -6.83 1.61 -20.52
CA THR A 92 -7.37 1.84 -21.87
C THR A 92 -6.42 1.29 -22.95
N ARG A 93 -5.11 1.57 -22.81
CA ARG A 93 -4.08 1.04 -23.70
C ARG A 93 -4.09 -0.50 -23.69
N VAL A 94 -3.95 -1.09 -22.51
CA VAL A 94 -3.88 -2.56 -22.37
C VAL A 94 -5.16 -3.23 -22.87
N LYS A 95 -6.32 -2.62 -22.63
CA LYS A 95 -7.59 -3.13 -23.19
C LYS A 95 -7.59 -3.14 -24.70
N ALA A 96 -7.22 -2.04 -25.36
CA ALA A 96 -7.18 -1.94 -26.80
C ALA A 96 -6.19 -2.95 -27.43
N GLU A 97 -5.00 -3.09 -26.85
CA GLU A 97 -4.01 -4.09 -27.26
C GLU A 97 -4.58 -5.52 -27.17
N ARG A 98 -5.19 -5.87 -26.04
CA ARG A 98 -5.76 -7.21 -25.81
C ARG A 98 -6.96 -7.50 -26.72
N ASP A 99 -7.82 -6.52 -26.97
CA ASP A 99 -8.94 -6.65 -27.91
C ASP A 99 -8.44 -6.92 -29.36
N ALA A 100 -7.24 -6.42 -29.69
CA ALA A 100 -6.55 -6.70 -30.95
C ALA A 100 -5.69 -8.00 -30.92
N GLY A 101 -5.72 -8.76 -29.83
CA GLY A 101 -4.90 -9.96 -29.66
C GLY A 101 -3.42 -9.70 -29.36
N ILE A 102 -3.06 -8.46 -29.01
CA ILE A 102 -1.69 -8.03 -28.70
C ILE A 102 -1.46 -8.09 -27.19
N TYR A 103 -0.34 -8.69 -26.80
CA TYR A 103 0.11 -8.81 -25.41
C TYR A 103 1.51 -8.24 -25.33
N SER A 104 1.66 -7.00 -24.85
CA SER A 104 2.91 -6.24 -24.91
C SER A 104 3.48 -5.90 -23.53
N VAL A 105 2.78 -6.24 -22.42
CA VAL A 105 3.10 -5.79 -21.07
C VAL A 105 3.35 -6.98 -20.15
N ASP A 106 4.40 -6.90 -19.34
CA ASP A 106 4.77 -7.94 -18.38
C ASP A 106 4.30 -7.60 -16.95
N VAL A 107 4.54 -6.35 -16.51
CA VAL A 107 4.26 -5.91 -15.14
C VAL A 107 3.60 -4.54 -15.14
N VAL A 108 2.66 -4.35 -14.22
CA VAL A 108 2.06 -3.02 -13.95
C VAL A 108 2.34 -2.63 -12.51
N ILE A 109 2.85 -1.40 -12.31
CA ILE A 109 2.98 -0.75 -11.00
C ILE A 109 1.99 0.41 -10.99
N ASN A 110 0.95 0.33 -10.16
CA ASN A 110 -0.05 1.40 -10.07
C ASN A 110 -0.81 1.33 -8.73
N GLY A 111 -1.89 2.10 -8.59
CA GLY A 111 -2.75 2.03 -7.41
C GLY A 111 -3.71 0.83 -7.44
N THR A 112 -4.14 0.37 -6.27
CA THR A 112 -5.09 -0.75 -6.11
C THR A 112 -6.43 -0.52 -6.81
N SER A 113 -6.87 0.74 -6.94
CA SER A 113 -8.05 1.07 -7.74
C SER A 113 -7.88 0.72 -9.23
N THR A 114 -6.65 0.82 -9.75
CA THR A 114 -6.35 0.40 -11.13
C THR A 114 -6.49 -1.12 -11.29
N ALA A 115 -5.96 -1.89 -10.34
CA ALA A 115 -6.13 -3.33 -10.31
C ALA A 115 -7.62 -3.71 -10.27
N ASN A 116 -8.34 -3.20 -9.27
CA ASN A 116 -9.71 -3.62 -8.97
C ASN A 116 -10.74 -3.11 -9.98
N SER A 117 -10.61 -1.86 -10.48
CA SER A 117 -11.60 -1.29 -11.40
C SER A 117 -11.36 -1.63 -12.87
N TYR A 118 -10.13 -2.02 -13.24
CA TYR A 118 -9.79 -2.23 -14.65
C TYR A 118 -9.17 -3.61 -14.95
N PHE A 119 -8.02 -3.92 -14.34
CA PHE A 119 -7.26 -5.12 -14.75
C PHE A 119 -7.92 -6.44 -14.31
N LYS A 120 -8.52 -6.49 -13.13
CA LYS A 120 -9.27 -7.68 -12.68
C LYS A 120 -10.52 -7.94 -13.51
N PRO A 121 -11.40 -6.94 -13.80
CA PRO A 121 -12.53 -7.13 -14.71
C PRO A 121 -12.13 -7.58 -16.11
N MET A 122 -10.98 -7.13 -16.62
CA MET A 122 -10.41 -7.58 -17.90
C MET A 122 -9.84 -9.01 -17.83
N LYS A 123 -9.76 -9.62 -16.64
CA LYS A 123 -9.06 -10.90 -16.41
C LYS A 123 -7.64 -10.88 -16.96
N ALA A 124 -6.93 -9.77 -16.71
CA ALA A 124 -5.64 -9.48 -17.30
C ALA A 124 -4.45 -9.79 -16.38
N LEU A 125 -4.69 -10.40 -15.21
CA LEU A 125 -3.67 -10.61 -14.19
C LEU A 125 -3.51 -12.09 -13.85
N ASP A 126 -2.29 -12.47 -13.49
CA ASP A 126 -1.94 -13.75 -12.88
C ASP A 126 -1.65 -13.57 -11.38
N PRO A 127 -1.84 -14.61 -10.56
CA PRO A 127 -1.44 -14.60 -9.15
C PRO A 127 0.05 -14.30 -8.97
N ILE A 128 0.36 -13.41 -8.01
CA ILE A 128 1.74 -12.93 -7.80
C ILE A 128 2.57 -13.92 -6.99
N GLU A 129 1.99 -14.58 -5.97
CA GLU A 129 2.76 -15.43 -5.06
C GLU A 129 3.63 -16.48 -5.77
N PRO A 130 3.16 -17.20 -6.82
CA PRO A 130 3.99 -18.18 -7.52
C PRO A 130 5.19 -17.57 -8.26
N ALA A 131 5.15 -16.27 -8.53
CA ALA A 131 6.21 -15.51 -9.20
C ALA A 131 7.28 -15.01 -8.23
N LEU A 132 7.02 -14.99 -6.92
CA LEU A 132 7.97 -14.58 -5.89
C LEU A 132 8.91 -15.74 -5.54
N ILE A 133 10.22 -15.45 -5.51
CA ILE A 133 11.27 -16.48 -5.39
C ILE A 133 12.25 -16.15 -4.27
N LEU A 134 12.64 -14.87 -4.13
CA LEU A 134 13.71 -14.49 -3.22
C LEU A 134 13.28 -14.61 -1.75
N PRO A 135 14.06 -15.28 -0.88
CA PRO A 135 13.71 -15.43 0.54
C PRO A 135 13.52 -14.10 1.25
N GLU A 136 14.34 -13.09 0.96
CA GLU A 136 14.17 -11.76 1.56
C GLU A 136 12.86 -11.07 1.20
N VAL A 137 12.26 -11.41 0.04
CA VAL A 137 10.95 -10.91 -0.39
C VAL A 137 9.84 -11.66 0.33
N LEU A 138 10.02 -12.98 0.51
CA LEU A 138 9.02 -13.87 1.11
C LEU A 138 9.05 -13.87 2.65
N ASP A 139 10.13 -13.42 3.28
CA ASP A 139 10.21 -13.36 4.75
C ASP A 139 9.23 -12.31 5.29
N PRO A 140 8.17 -12.72 6.00
CA PRO A 140 7.16 -11.82 6.52
C PRO A 140 7.74 -10.80 7.51
N LYS A 141 8.86 -11.10 8.20
CA LYS A 141 9.51 -10.21 9.15
C LYS A 141 10.02 -8.91 8.53
N ASN A 142 10.28 -8.93 7.23
CA ASN A 142 10.71 -7.75 6.50
C ASN A 142 9.56 -6.77 6.20
N TRP A 143 8.31 -7.17 6.42
CA TRP A 143 7.14 -6.42 6.01
C TRP A 143 6.29 -5.96 7.20
N ARG A 144 5.66 -4.81 7.06
CA ARG A 144 4.67 -4.31 8.03
C ARG A 144 3.58 -5.37 8.25
N ASP A 145 3.14 -5.50 9.49
CA ASP A 145 2.14 -6.47 9.95
C ASP A 145 2.57 -7.94 9.75
N ASN A 146 3.90 -8.17 9.60
CA ASN A 146 4.51 -9.49 9.37
C ASN A 146 3.87 -10.26 8.20
N ARG A 147 3.56 -9.58 7.10
CA ARG A 147 2.97 -10.21 5.91
C ARG A 147 3.17 -9.40 4.64
N LEU A 148 3.18 -10.12 3.52
CA LEU A 148 2.90 -9.53 2.22
C LEU A 148 1.44 -9.08 2.17
N GLU A 149 1.19 -7.88 1.69
CA GLU A 149 -0.15 -7.29 1.66
C GLU A 149 -0.74 -7.35 0.25
N PHE A 150 -1.92 -7.90 0.13
CA PHE A 150 -2.66 -7.97 -1.13
C PHE A 150 -3.96 -7.17 -1.01
N SER A 151 -4.29 -6.38 -2.02
CA SER A 151 -5.56 -5.65 -2.04
C SER A 151 -6.75 -6.60 -2.21
N ASP A 152 -6.53 -7.75 -2.84
CA ASP A 152 -7.47 -8.84 -2.98
C ASP A 152 -6.92 -10.11 -2.31
N ARG A 153 -7.43 -10.41 -1.14
CA ARG A 153 -6.92 -11.52 -0.31
C ARG A 153 -7.19 -12.90 -0.90
N SER A 154 -8.21 -13.03 -1.75
CA SER A 154 -8.65 -14.32 -2.29
C SER A 154 -7.82 -14.79 -3.48
N THR A 155 -7.48 -13.90 -4.41
CA THR A 155 -6.82 -14.24 -5.67
C THR A 155 -5.37 -13.77 -5.76
N LYS A 156 -4.96 -12.83 -4.89
CA LYS A 156 -3.58 -12.33 -4.76
C LYS A 156 -2.98 -11.81 -6.07
N LEU A 157 -3.80 -11.06 -6.80
CA LEU A 157 -3.46 -10.49 -8.10
C LEU A 157 -2.80 -9.11 -8.03
N ASP A 158 -2.87 -8.45 -6.87
CA ASP A 158 -2.36 -7.10 -6.65
C ASP A 158 -1.68 -7.00 -5.29
N LEU A 159 -0.33 -6.92 -5.28
CA LEU A 159 0.48 -6.83 -4.07
C LEU A 159 0.80 -5.38 -3.75
N VAL A 160 0.38 -4.96 -2.56
CA VAL A 160 0.59 -3.60 -2.01
C VAL A 160 1.95 -3.56 -1.30
N PHE A 161 2.88 -2.78 -1.82
CA PHE A 161 4.24 -2.69 -1.28
C PHE A 161 4.60 -1.32 -0.69
N THR A 162 3.72 -0.30 -0.81
CA THR A 162 3.83 0.96 -0.07
C THR A 162 2.61 1.19 0.80
N THR A 163 2.78 1.97 1.86
CA THR A 163 1.67 2.41 2.71
C THR A 163 2.04 3.73 3.35
N GLN A 164 1.19 4.71 3.22
CA GLN A 164 1.39 6.01 3.83
C GLN A 164 0.11 6.53 4.42
N ASN A 165 0.24 7.31 5.47
CA ASN A 165 -0.87 8.07 6.01
C ASN A 165 -1.36 9.06 4.96
N ASN A 166 -2.64 9.09 4.68
CA ASN A 166 -3.22 10.13 3.86
C ASN A 166 -3.72 11.26 4.76
N VAL A 167 -3.02 12.39 4.74
CA VAL A 167 -3.32 13.57 5.55
C VAL A 167 -4.74 14.05 5.24
N PRO A 168 -5.66 14.05 6.22
CA PRO A 168 -7.03 14.46 5.97
C PRO A 168 -7.22 15.97 5.90
N LEU A 169 -6.40 16.77 6.62
CA LEU A 169 -6.58 18.20 6.73
C LEU A 169 -5.25 18.95 6.75
N ILE A 170 -5.21 20.08 6.05
CA ILE A 170 -4.19 21.14 6.24
C ILE A 170 -4.85 22.45 6.63
N TYR A 171 -4.09 23.33 7.30
CA TYR A 171 -4.58 24.61 7.80
C TYR A 171 -3.54 25.73 7.65
N ASN A 172 -3.99 26.99 7.68
CA ASN A 172 -3.11 28.14 7.71
C ASN A 172 -2.72 28.47 9.18
N PRO A 173 -1.44 28.33 9.58
CA PRO A 173 -1.03 28.50 10.98
C PRO A 173 -1.09 29.96 11.51
N ALA A 174 -1.25 30.96 10.63
CA ALA A 174 -1.49 32.32 11.04
C ALA A 174 -2.95 32.61 11.42
N GLN A 175 -3.87 31.72 11.05
CA GLN A 175 -5.33 31.90 11.22
C GLN A 175 -5.98 30.83 12.09
N VAL A 176 -5.32 29.67 12.25
CA VAL A 176 -5.86 28.48 12.93
C VAL A 176 -4.77 27.87 13.80
N LYS A 177 -5.09 27.56 15.05
CA LYS A 177 -4.26 26.73 15.91
C LYS A 177 -4.58 25.27 15.69
N ALA A 178 -3.59 24.39 15.84
CA ALA A 178 -3.74 22.94 15.58
C ALA A 178 -4.83 22.30 16.45
N ASP A 179 -4.92 22.72 17.71
CA ASP A 179 -5.88 22.24 18.71
C ASP A 179 -7.33 22.69 18.47
N GLU A 180 -7.55 23.59 17.53
CA GLU A 180 -8.90 24.04 17.13
C GLU A 180 -9.53 23.15 16.04
N VAL A 181 -8.76 22.21 15.47
CA VAL A 181 -9.16 21.37 14.32
C VAL A 181 -8.53 19.96 14.39
N ASP A 182 -8.22 19.47 15.59
CA ASP A 182 -7.59 18.16 15.79
C ASP A 182 -8.59 17.00 15.96
N GLU A 183 -9.90 17.31 16.03
CA GLU A 183 -11.00 16.36 15.87
C GLU A 183 -11.76 16.63 14.55
N LEU A 184 -12.23 15.57 13.92
CA LEU A 184 -12.97 15.70 12.66
C LEU A 184 -14.26 16.52 12.85
N MET A 185 -14.90 16.36 14.01
CA MET A 185 -16.13 17.08 14.36
C MET A 185 -15.91 18.58 14.59
N ASP A 186 -14.69 19.04 14.89
CA ASP A 186 -14.36 20.46 15.01
C ASP A 186 -14.63 21.24 13.73
N LEU A 187 -14.54 20.57 12.57
CA LEU A 187 -14.84 21.17 11.28
C LEU A 187 -16.30 21.64 11.15
N LEU A 188 -17.19 21.14 12.01
CA LEU A 188 -18.60 21.54 12.04
C LEU A 188 -18.85 22.78 12.91
N ASN A 189 -17.84 23.30 13.62
CA ASN A 189 -17.98 24.53 14.40
C ASN A 189 -18.39 25.70 13.48
N PRO A 190 -19.44 26.46 13.81
CA PRO A 190 -19.94 27.57 12.99
C PRO A 190 -18.89 28.65 12.66
N LYS A 191 -17.82 28.79 13.47
CA LYS A 191 -16.71 29.71 13.18
C LYS A 191 -16.00 29.41 11.85
N TRP A 192 -16.10 28.18 11.33
CA TRP A 192 -15.51 27.75 10.06
C TRP A 192 -16.42 27.94 8.85
N LYS A 193 -17.64 28.44 9.01
CA LYS A 193 -18.56 28.70 7.89
C LYS A 193 -17.94 29.66 6.88
N GLY A 194 -17.91 29.25 5.61
CA GLY A 194 -17.27 29.99 4.52
C GLY A 194 -15.73 30.00 4.55
N LYS A 195 -15.10 29.09 5.33
CA LYS A 195 -13.65 29.06 5.53
C LYS A 195 -12.98 27.71 5.18
N ILE A 196 -13.74 26.70 4.77
CA ILE A 196 -13.22 25.38 4.46
C ILE A 196 -13.25 25.18 2.95
N ALA A 197 -12.08 24.91 2.35
CA ALA A 197 -11.99 24.33 1.02
C ALA A 197 -12.13 22.80 1.14
N VAL A 198 -12.97 22.20 0.34
CA VAL A 198 -13.24 20.76 0.32
C VAL A 198 -12.83 20.18 -1.02
N GLN A 199 -11.99 19.17 -1.01
CA GLN A 199 -11.68 18.40 -2.22
C GLN A 199 -12.94 17.69 -2.70
N ASP A 200 -13.31 17.88 -3.97
CA ASP A 200 -14.51 17.27 -4.56
C ASP A 200 -14.53 15.76 -4.33
N PRO A 201 -15.52 15.21 -3.60
CA PRO A 201 -15.56 13.80 -3.23
C PRO A 201 -16.12 12.89 -4.34
N ILE A 202 -16.71 13.45 -5.39
CA ILE A 202 -17.37 12.65 -6.46
C ILE A 202 -16.35 11.91 -7.32
N PRO A 203 -15.32 12.56 -7.93
CA PRO A 203 -14.37 11.85 -8.75
C PRO A 203 -13.40 11.01 -7.91
N SER A 204 -12.91 9.91 -8.51
CA SER A 204 -11.83 9.14 -7.89
C SER A 204 -10.64 10.05 -7.55
N GLY A 205 -10.08 9.90 -6.36
CA GLY A 205 -8.99 10.70 -5.83
C GLY A 205 -9.08 10.92 -4.32
N THR A 206 -8.36 11.92 -3.83
CA THR A 206 -8.24 12.14 -2.36
C THR A 206 -9.57 12.49 -1.72
N GLY A 207 -10.39 13.38 -2.32
CA GLY A 207 -11.71 13.74 -1.80
C GLY A 207 -12.61 12.51 -1.65
N ASN A 208 -12.60 11.62 -2.64
CA ASN A 208 -13.30 10.35 -2.60
C ASN A 208 -12.76 9.42 -1.50
N GLY A 209 -11.44 9.36 -1.33
CA GLY A 209 -10.80 8.60 -0.26
C GLY A 209 -11.19 9.09 1.14
N VAL A 210 -11.17 10.41 1.36
CA VAL A 210 -11.64 11.02 2.63
C VAL A 210 -13.10 10.71 2.88
N PHE A 211 -13.95 10.82 1.85
CA PHE A 211 -15.38 10.50 1.97
C PHE A 211 -15.60 9.06 2.40
N ARG A 212 -14.98 8.09 1.73
CA ARG A 212 -15.11 6.66 2.06
C ARG A 212 -14.59 6.33 3.45
N TRP A 213 -13.48 6.96 3.86
CA TRP A 213 -12.95 6.83 5.21
C TRP A 213 -13.95 7.34 6.26
N VAL A 214 -14.48 8.55 6.09
CA VAL A 214 -15.49 9.12 7.01
C VAL A 214 -16.74 8.23 7.07
N TRP A 215 -17.19 7.74 5.92
CA TRP A 215 -18.31 6.82 5.85
C TRP A 215 -18.06 5.51 6.61
N HIS A 216 -16.85 4.96 6.49
CA HIS A 216 -16.46 3.76 7.21
C HIS A 216 -16.39 3.96 8.73
N VAL A 217 -15.76 5.03 9.18
CA VAL A 217 -15.51 5.24 10.63
C VAL A 217 -16.71 5.77 11.39
N MET A 218 -17.60 6.52 10.74
CA MET A 218 -18.81 7.07 11.36
C MET A 218 -20.07 6.20 11.15
N GLY A 219 -20.07 5.36 10.13
CA GLY A 219 -21.26 4.71 9.61
C GLY A 219 -22.12 5.62 8.72
N PRO A 220 -23.03 5.05 7.91
CA PRO A 220 -23.77 5.75 6.87
C PRO A 220 -24.50 7.02 7.34
N GLU A 221 -25.34 6.90 8.38
CA GLU A 221 -26.19 7.98 8.84
C GLU A 221 -25.40 9.21 9.31
N LYS A 222 -24.38 8.99 10.19
CA LYS A 222 -23.55 10.07 10.72
C LYS A 222 -22.67 10.69 9.64
N ALA A 223 -22.15 9.89 8.72
CA ALA A 223 -21.35 10.39 7.61
C ALA A 223 -22.19 11.26 6.66
N GLN A 224 -23.44 10.88 6.37
CA GLN A 224 -24.34 11.68 5.57
C GLN A 224 -24.66 13.03 6.24
N ASP A 225 -24.95 13.03 7.55
CA ASP A 225 -25.18 14.26 8.31
C ASP A 225 -23.95 15.15 8.31
N PHE A 226 -22.77 14.58 8.59
CA PHE A 226 -21.50 15.30 8.54
C PHE A 226 -21.26 15.95 7.18
N TYR A 227 -21.42 15.22 6.07
CA TYR A 227 -21.17 15.78 4.74
C TYR A 227 -22.20 16.81 4.29
N ARG A 228 -23.47 16.70 4.70
CA ARG A 228 -24.46 17.78 4.48
C ARG A 228 -24.04 19.06 5.20
N LYS A 229 -23.57 18.97 6.45
CA LYS A 229 -23.10 20.12 7.25
C LYS A 229 -21.79 20.69 6.67
N ILE A 230 -20.83 19.85 6.31
CA ILE A 230 -19.57 20.29 5.66
C ILE A 230 -19.88 21.01 4.34
N ARG A 231 -20.78 20.47 3.52
CA ARG A 231 -21.19 21.14 2.27
C ARG A 231 -21.80 22.52 2.51
N ALA A 232 -22.62 22.67 3.54
CA ALA A 232 -23.23 23.94 3.92
C ALA A 232 -22.22 24.96 4.49
N GLN A 233 -21.12 24.48 5.07
CA GLN A 233 -20.02 25.32 5.60
C GLN A 233 -18.90 25.58 4.60
N ALA A 234 -18.80 24.79 3.54
CA ALA A 234 -17.71 24.89 2.58
C ALA A 234 -17.68 26.24 1.86
N ALA A 235 -16.51 26.88 1.85
CA ALA A 235 -16.23 28.06 1.04
C ALA A 235 -16.11 27.71 -0.43
N ALA A 236 -15.52 26.55 -0.72
CA ALA A 236 -15.31 26.02 -2.07
C ALA A 236 -15.30 24.49 -2.07
N VAL A 237 -15.81 23.91 -3.16
CA VAL A 237 -15.62 22.49 -3.50
C VAL A 237 -14.90 22.46 -4.84
N ASP A 238 -13.69 21.92 -4.88
CA ASP A 238 -12.82 22.00 -6.05
C ASP A 238 -12.10 20.68 -6.32
N ARG A 239 -11.70 20.44 -7.58
CA ARG A 239 -10.91 19.28 -8.02
C ARG A 239 -9.42 19.55 -8.07
N ASP A 240 -9.03 20.81 -8.15
CA ASP A 240 -7.63 21.21 -8.25
C ASP A 240 -7.00 21.29 -6.87
N GLN A 241 -6.25 20.24 -6.53
CA GLN A 241 -5.54 20.12 -5.25
C GLN A 241 -4.51 21.24 -5.06
N ARG A 242 -3.76 21.60 -6.12
CA ARG A 242 -2.75 22.66 -6.06
C ARG A 242 -3.41 23.97 -5.65
N ARG A 243 -4.45 24.37 -6.33
CA ARG A 243 -5.19 25.61 -6.05
C ARG A 243 -5.73 25.66 -4.62
N GLN A 244 -6.25 24.56 -4.12
CA GLN A 244 -6.76 24.50 -2.73
C GLN A 244 -5.65 24.67 -1.68
N ILE A 245 -4.49 24.02 -1.90
CA ILE A 245 -3.33 24.16 -1.02
C ILE A 245 -2.77 25.59 -1.06
N GLU A 246 -2.72 26.20 -2.25
CA GLU A 246 -2.33 27.61 -2.41
C GLU A 246 -3.31 28.55 -1.69
N TRP A 247 -4.62 28.31 -1.72
CA TRP A 247 -5.59 29.08 -0.93
C TRP A 247 -5.31 29.01 0.56
N VAL A 248 -4.95 27.85 1.08
CA VAL A 248 -4.58 27.71 2.51
C VAL A 248 -3.28 28.47 2.80
N ALA A 249 -2.24 28.25 2.01
CA ALA A 249 -0.94 28.92 2.21
C ALA A 249 -1.04 30.45 2.16
N GLN A 250 -1.89 30.98 1.27
CA GLN A 250 -2.16 32.42 1.12
C GLN A 250 -3.18 32.99 2.12
N GLY A 251 -3.81 32.13 2.93
CA GLY A 251 -4.81 32.55 3.90
C GLY A 251 -6.18 32.90 3.33
N LYS A 252 -6.46 32.55 2.08
CA LYS A 252 -7.78 32.79 1.44
C LYS A 252 -8.87 31.95 2.10
N TYR A 253 -8.60 30.65 2.27
CA TYR A 253 -9.42 29.72 3.03
C TYR A 253 -8.52 29.00 4.03
N PRO A 254 -8.72 29.20 5.33
CA PRO A 254 -7.76 28.72 6.33
C PRO A 254 -7.72 27.20 6.49
N LEU A 255 -8.67 26.47 5.95
CA LEU A 255 -8.76 25.00 6.06
C LEU A 255 -8.95 24.34 4.68
N ASN A 256 -8.28 23.21 4.47
CA ASN A 256 -8.56 22.34 3.32
C ASN A 256 -8.70 20.88 3.75
N LEU A 257 -9.89 20.33 3.56
CA LEU A 257 -10.22 18.91 3.78
C LEU A 257 -9.86 18.10 2.52
N GLY A 258 -8.91 17.19 2.64
CA GLY A 258 -8.45 16.32 1.56
C GLY A 258 -7.40 16.94 0.63
N PRO A 259 -6.26 17.47 1.14
CA PRO A 259 -5.28 18.17 0.33
C PRO A 259 -4.57 17.29 -0.72
N GLY A 260 -4.47 15.98 -0.45
CA GLY A 260 -3.79 15.04 -1.34
C GLY A 260 -2.28 15.07 -1.26
N THR A 261 -1.63 14.15 -1.98
CA THR A 261 -0.19 13.93 -1.86
C THR A 261 0.67 15.02 -2.54
N ILE A 262 0.09 15.82 -3.41
CA ILE A 262 0.80 16.96 -4.04
C ILE A 262 1.27 18.01 -3.01
N MET A 263 0.66 18.05 -1.83
CA MET A 263 1.03 18.96 -0.75
C MET A 263 2.54 18.92 -0.44
N TYR A 264 3.16 17.75 -0.45
CA TYR A 264 4.59 17.57 -0.21
C TYR A 264 5.46 18.27 -1.27
N GLN A 265 5.08 18.17 -2.55
CA GLN A 265 5.82 18.85 -3.61
C GLN A 265 5.71 20.38 -3.48
N LEU A 266 4.56 20.88 -3.04
CA LEU A 266 4.34 22.31 -2.83
C LEU A 266 5.07 22.81 -1.58
N GLU A 267 5.10 22.02 -0.51
CA GLU A 267 5.89 22.29 0.68
C GLU A 267 7.39 22.40 0.34
N LYS A 268 7.94 21.47 -0.45
CA LYS A 268 9.32 21.55 -0.96
C LYS A 268 9.60 22.78 -1.82
N ARG A 269 8.58 23.34 -2.45
CA ARG A 269 8.68 24.61 -3.21
C ARG A 269 8.48 25.86 -2.34
N GLY A 270 8.38 25.68 -1.02
CA GLY A 270 8.34 26.78 -0.05
C GLY A 270 6.94 27.20 0.39
N LEU A 271 5.86 26.54 -0.04
CA LEU A 271 4.53 26.81 0.51
C LEU A 271 4.49 26.35 1.97
N LYS A 272 3.90 27.20 2.83
CA LYS A 272 3.80 26.93 4.27
C LYS A 272 2.34 26.71 4.67
N PHE A 273 2.08 25.64 5.37
CA PHE A 273 0.80 25.28 5.97
C PHE A 273 1.03 24.37 7.18
N GLY A 274 0.07 24.32 8.08
CA GLY A 274 0.03 23.33 9.16
C GLY A 274 -0.64 22.05 8.68
N VAL A 275 -0.33 20.93 9.32
CA VAL A 275 -0.82 19.61 8.96
C VAL A 275 -1.49 18.96 10.15
N VAL A 276 -2.72 18.47 9.96
CA VAL A 276 -3.39 17.54 10.88
C VAL A 276 -3.21 16.15 10.27
N PRO A 277 -2.23 15.35 10.75
CA PRO A 277 -1.91 14.07 10.13
C PRO A 277 -2.99 13.01 10.39
N HIS A 278 -3.73 13.15 11.46
CA HIS A 278 -4.86 12.31 11.87
C HIS A 278 -5.72 13.09 12.86
N PHE A 279 -7.00 12.78 12.92
CA PHE A 279 -7.90 13.32 13.91
C PHE A 279 -7.90 12.45 15.18
N LYS A 280 -8.04 13.06 16.35
CA LYS A 280 -8.07 12.36 17.65
C LYS A 280 -9.25 11.43 17.79
N ASP A 281 -10.40 11.83 17.25
CA ASP A 281 -11.67 11.10 17.35
C ASP A 281 -11.77 9.92 16.36
N TYR A 282 -11.32 10.07 15.12
CA TYR A 282 -11.50 9.07 14.05
C TYR A 282 -10.20 8.57 13.39
N GLY A 283 -9.05 9.08 13.82
CA GLY A 283 -7.76 8.67 13.24
C GLY A 283 -7.55 9.20 11.82
N ALA A 284 -7.11 8.35 10.92
CA ALA A 284 -6.90 8.65 9.51
C ALA A 284 -7.03 7.39 8.64
N TYR A 285 -6.62 7.47 7.38
CA TYR A 285 -6.63 6.31 6.51
C TYR A 285 -5.30 6.13 5.76
N LEU A 286 -5.04 4.88 5.39
CA LEU A 286 -3.85 4.51 4.65
C LEU A 286 -4.13 4.45 3.16
N THR A 287 -3.14 4.86 2.38
CA THR A 287 -3.14 4.71 0.93
C THR A 287 -1.81 4.13 0.44
N PRO A 288 -1.81 3.23 -0.55
CA PRO A 288 -0.59 2.83 -1.22
C PRO A 288 -0.15 3.83 -2.29
N GLY A 289 -1.00 4.81 -2.65
CA GLY A 289 -0.76 5.65 -3.82
C GLY A 289 -0.62 4.81 -5.09
N PHE A 290 0.55 4.89 -5.75
CA PHE A 290 0.91 4.05 -6.90
C PHE A 290 1.69 2.78 -6.51
N GLY A 291 1.75 2.44 -5.23
CA GLY A 291 2.62 1.39 -4.70
C GLY A 291 1.95 0.03 -4.58
N SER A 292 1.32 -0.43 -5.63
CA SER A 292 1.02 -1.85 -5.79
C SER A 292 1.55 -2.39 -7.12
N VAL A 293 1.80 -3.69 -7.18
CA VAL A 293 2.34 -4.39 -8.36
C VAL A 293 1.42 -5.51 -8.78
N MET A 294 1.24 -5.62 -10.09
CA MET A 294 0.40 -6.61 -10.76
C MET A 294 1.23 -7.36 -11.80
N PHE A 295 1.08 -8.68 -11.86
CA PHE A 295 1.68 -9.51 -12.90
C PHE A 295 0.66 -9.71 -14.03
N VAL A 296 1.01 -9.28 -15.23
CA VAL A 296 0.08 -9.35 -16.37
C VAL A 296 0.09 -10.76 -16.95
N ASN A 297 -1.08 -11.33 -17.16
CA ASN A 297 -1.16 -12.65 -17.78
C ASN A 297 -0.84 -12.60 -19.28
N ARG A 298 -0.35 -13.70 -19.83
CA ARG A 298 0.16 -13.78 -21.22
C ARG A 298 1.30 -12.78 -21.46
N ALA A 299 2.06 -12.46 -20.41
CA ALA A 299 3.24 -11.61 -20.50
C ALA A 299 4.18 -12.13 -21.58
N PRO A 300 4.68 -11.29 -22.50
CA PRO A 300 5.62 -11.73 -23.54
C PRO A 300 6.98 -12.14 -23.00
N HIS A 301 7.36 -11.59 -21.81
CA HIS A 301 8.62 -11.87 -21.14
C HIS A 301 8.38 -12.29 -19.68
N PRO A 302 7.73 -13.46 -19.45
CA PRO A 302 7.23 -13.80 -18.12
C PRO A 302 8.33 -14.03 -17.08
N ASN A 303 9.51 -14.48 -17.47
CA ASN A 303 10.62 -14.66 -16.54
C ASN A 303 11.31 -13.33 -16.22
N ALA A 304 11.48 -12.43 -17.19
CA ALA A 304 11.96 -11.08 -16.95
C ALA A 304 10.98 -10.28 -16.07
N GLY A 305 9.68 -10.47 -16.23
CA GLY A 305 8.65 -9.94 -15.34
C GLY A 305 8.80 -10.44 -13.91
N LYS A 306 9.06 -11.74 -13.71
CA LYS A 306 9.33 -12.31 -12.37
C LYS A 306 10.61 -11.75 -11.77
N VAL A 307 11.71 -11.64 -12.54
CA VAL A 307 12.97 -11.04 -12.07
C VAL A 307 12.73 -9.59 -11.64
N PHE A 308 12.02 -8.82 -12.44
CA PHE A 308 11.70 -7.43 -12.11
C PHE A 308 10.86 -7.31 -10.83
N MET A 309 9.80 -8.10 -10.67
CA MET A 309 8.97 -8.05 -9.45
C MET A 309 9.76 -8.44 -8.20
N ASN A 310 10.55 -9.50 -8.26
CA ASN A 310 11.40 -9.89 -7.14
C ASN A 310 12.38 -8.76 -6.78
N TRP A 311 13.09 -8.17 -7.76
CA TRP A 311 13.98 -7.04 -7.52
C TRP A 311 13.23 -5.83 -6.95
N LEU A 312 12.08 -5.45 -7.52
CA LEU A 312 11.27 -4.34 -7.01
C LEU A 312 10.94 -4.50 -5.53
N LEU A 313 10.70 -5.74 -5.08
CA LEU A 313 10.31 -6.06 -3.72
C LEU A 313 11.48 -6.32 -2.77
N THR A 314 12.73 -6.33 -3.24
CA THR A 314 13.93 -6.33 -2.37
C THR A 314 14.06 -5.01 -1.61
N LYS A 315 14.92 -4.98 -0.60
CA LYS A 315 15.30 -3.72 0.07
C LYS A 315 15.82 -2.67 -0.93
N GLU A 316 16.65 -3.07 -1.89
CA GLU A 316 17.17 -2.18 -2.92
C GLU A 316 16.04 -1.58 -3.78
N GLY A 317 15.24 -2.42 -4.42
CA GLY A 317 14.14 -1.99 -5.28
C GLY A 317 13.12 -1.12 -4.55
N GLN A 318 12.77 -1.49 -3.31
CA GLN A 318 11.88 -0.69 -2.46
C GLN A 318 12.50 0.66 -2.08
N THR A 319 13.81 0.73 -1.81
CA THR A 319 14.51 1.99 -1.53
C THR A 319 14.47 2.91 -2.76
N VAL A 320 14.72 2.35 -3.95
CA VAL A 320 14.66 3.08 -5.23
C VAL A 320 13.25 3.64 -5.46
N PHE A 321 12.22 2.80 -5.31
CA PHE A 321 10.84 3.22 -5.50
C PHE A 321 10.41 4.27 -4.47
N SER A 322 10.71 4.03 -3.20
CA SER A 322 10.37 4.91 -2.07
C SER A 322 10.96 6.30 -2.27
N LYS A 323 12.25 6.41 -2.61
CA LYS A 323 12.91 7.69 -2.89
C LYS A 323 12.40 8.34 -4.18
N GLY A 324 12.17 7.58 -5.24
CA GLY A 324 11.71 8.09 -6.53
C GLY A 324 10.29 8.67 -6.48
N MET A 325 9.41 8.09 -5.67
CA MET A 325 8.03 8.54 -5.47
C MET A 325 7.86 9.45 -4.25
N GLY A 326 8.77 9.45 -3.29
CA GLY A 326 8.58 10.04 -1.97
C GLY A 326 7.53 9.28 -1.15
N TYR A 327 7.49 7.95 -1.25
CA TYR A 327 6.49 7.10 -0.60
C TYR A 327 7.10 6.28 0.54
N VAL A 328 6.27 5.84 1.46
CA VAL A 328 6.66 4.95 2.57
C VAL A 328 6.53 3.50 2.11
N SER A 329 7.64 2.77 2.08
CA SER A 329 7.62 1.33 1.81
C SER A 329 6.93 0.56 2.94
N ARG A 330 6.29 -0.56 2.62
CA ARG A 330 5.84 -1.53 3.62
C ARG A 330 6.98 -2.39 4.17
N ARG A 331 8.16 -2.39 3.52
CA ARG A 331 9.35 -3.02 4.10
C ARG A 331 9.86 -2.20 5.29
N LEU A 332 10.10 -2.87 6.40
CA LEU A 332 10.54 -2.25 7.65
C LEU A 332 12.00 -1.81 7.63
N ASP A 333 12.80 -2.39 6.74
CA ASP A 333 14.24 -2.12 6.58
C ASP A 333 14.56 -1.04 5.54
N VAL A 334 13.53 -0.39 4.95
CA VAL A 334 13.67 0.75 4.03
C VAL A 334 13.58 2.06 4.82
N PRO A 335 14.59 2.94 4.76
CA PRO A 335 14.57 4.23 5.46
C PRO A 335 13.42 5.13 5.03
N THR A 336 12.92 5.93 5.98
CA THR A 336 11.82 6.90 5.76
C THR A 336 12.26 8.36 5.93
N ASP A 337 13.56 8.62 6.05
CA ASP A 337 14.16 9.95 6.27
C ASP A 337 13.94 10.94 5.11
N HIS A 338 13.61 10.41 3.93
CA HIS A 338 13.34 11.19 2.72
C HIS A 338 11.86 11.60 2.56
N VAL A 339 10.97 11.14 3.45
CA VAL A 339 9.54 11.49 3.43
C VAL A 339 9.14 12.28 4.68
N PRO A 340 8.11 13.15 4.61
CA PRO A 340 7.64 13.86 5.79
C PRO A 340 7.13 12.91 6.87
N SER A 341 7.41 13.23 8.13
CA SER A 341 7.00 12.40 9.27
C SER A 341 5.49 12.20 9.36
N TYR A 342 4.69 13.14 8.87
CA TYR A 342 3.24 13.05 8.85
C TYR A 342 2.69 12.02 7.83
N TRP A 343 3.52 11.52 6.91
CA TRP A 343 3.15 10.42 6.01
C TRP A 343 3.49 9.04 6.57
N VAL A 344 4.42 8.97 7.51
CA VAL A 344 4.82 7.71 8.13
C VAL A 344 3.72 7.26 9.09
N PRO A 345 3.08 6.10 8.86
CA PRO A 345 2.05 5.59 9.78
C PRO A 345 2.64 5.31 11.16
N LYS A 346 1.93 5.72 12.21
CA LYS A 346 2.30 5.51 13.62
C LYS A 346 1.46 4.39 14.21
N ASP A 347 2.06 3.50 14.98
CA ASP A 347 1.36 2.36 15.59
C ASP A 347 0.34 2.80 16.68
N THR A 348 0.49 4.03 17.19
CA THR A 348 -0.45 4.62 18.17
C THR A 348 -1.71 5.23 17.55
N VAL A 349 -1.80 5.29 16.23
CA VAL A 349 -2.92 5.89 15.49
C VAL A 349 -3.78 4.80 14.85
N LYS A 350 -5.11 4.95 15.00
CA LYS A 350 -6.06 4.07 14.30
C LYS A 350 -6.17 4.47 12.84
N TYR A 351 -5.90 3.52 11.95
CA TYR A 351 -6.01 3.72 10.52
C TYR A 351 -7.04 2.79 9.88
N TRP A 352 -7.78 3.33 8.91
CA TRP A 352 -8.54 2.52 7.97
C TRP A 352 -7.71 2.27 6.71
N ALA A 353 -7.65 1.03 6.26
CA ALA A 353 -6.94 0.64 5.05
C ALA A 353 -7.93 0.48 3.88
N GLY A 354 -8.40 1.59 3.34
CA GLY A 354 -9.43 1.64 2.29
C GLY A 354 -8.96 1.24 0.89
N TYR A 355 -7.93 0.42 0.79
CA TYR A 355 -7.37 -0.06 -0.48
C TYR A 355 -7.69 -1.54 -0.76
N TYR A 356 -8.38 -2.22 0.13
CA TYR A 356 -8.87 -3.56 -0.14
C TYR A 356 -9.99 -3.56 -1.19
N GLU A 357 -10.14 -4.67 -1.88
CA GLU A 357 -11.11 -4.82 -2.97
C GLU A 357 -12.54 -4.45 -2.56
N GLU A 358 -12.97 -4.90 -1.40
CA GLU A 358 -14.27 -4.60 -0.82
C GLU A 358 -14.50 -3.11 -0.57
N ASP A 359 -13.42 -2.37 -0.37
CA ASP A 359 -13.43 -0.94 -0.06
C ASP A 359 -12.93 -0.06 -1.23
N ALA A 360 -12.47 -0.67 -2.32
CA ALA A 360 -11.77 0.07 -3.39
C ALA A 360 -12.69 0.98 -4.21
N THR A 361 -13.99 0.70 -4.22
CA THR A 361 -15.01 1.44 -4.96
C THR A 361 -16.12 1.91 -4.05
N MET A 362 -16.83 2.96 -4.46
CA MET A 362 -18.03 3.40 -3.76
C MET A 362 -19.19 2.46 -4.02
N SER A 363 -20.05 2.28 -3.01
CA SER A 363 -21.35 1.64 -3.18
C SER A 363 -22.32 2.56 -3.96
N SER A 364 -23.37 1.97 -4.54
CA SER A 364 -24.44 2.75 -5.19
C SER A 364 -25.12 3.74 -4.24
N GLU A 365 -25.22 3.43 -2.95
CA GLU A 365 -25.74 4.33 -1.94
C GLU A 365 -24.82 5.55 -1.77
N GLN A 366 -23.53 5.34 -1.62
CA GLN A 366 -22.53 6.39 -1.49
C GLN A 366 -22.53 7.31 -2.71
N GLU A 367 -22.59 6.74 -3.93
CA GLU A 367 -22.65 7.54 -5.16
C GLU A 367 -23.91 8.38 -5.25
N LYS A 368 -25.07 7.81 -4.96
CA LYS A 368 -26.36 8.53 -4.96
C LYS A 368 -26.33 9.68 -3.95
N PHE A 369 -25.83 9.41 -2.74
CA PHE A 369 -25.69 10.43 -1.71
C PHE A 369 -24.78 11.58 -2.16
N LEU A 370 -23.58 11.28 -2.65
CA LEU A 370 -22.66 12.32 -3.11
C LEU A 370 -23.24 13.16 -4.24
N LYS A 371 -23.91 12.54 -5.22
CA LYS A 371 -24.59 13.26 -6.29
C LYS A 371 -25.69 14.19 -5.75
N SER A 372 -26.40 13.79 -4.70
CA SER A 372 -27.46 14.62 -4.10
C SER A 372 -26.93 15.83 -3.33
N VAL A 373 -25.72 15.76 -2.76
CA VAL A 373 -25.15 16.81 -1.92
C VAL A 373 -24.12 17.68 -2.67
N PHE A 374 -23.29 17.08 -3.54
CA PHE A 374 -22.21 17.73 -4.26
C PHE A 374 -22.43 17.76 -5.78
N GLY A 375 -23.44 17.10 -6.32
CA GLY A 375 -23.81 17.17 -7.73
C GLY A 375 -24.16 18.61 -8.12
N ARG A 376 -23.72 19.01 -9.31
CA ARG A 376 -23.97 20.32 -9.91
C ARG A 376 -25.12 20.22 -10.88
#